data_a87da3ca8bbac5a3bdd15b677bea0478
#
_entry.id   a87da3ca8bbac5a3bdd15b677bea0478
#
_cell.length_a   1.000
_cell.length_b   1.000
_cell.length_c   1.000
_cell.angle_alpha   90.00
_cell.angle_beta   90.00
_cell.angle_gamma   90.00
#
_symmetry.space_group_name_H-M   'P 1'
#
loop_
_entity.id
_entity.type
_entity.pdbx_description
1 polymer ?
#
loop_
_entity_poly.entity_id
_entity_poly.type
_entity_poly.pdbx_seq_one_letter_code
_entity_poly.pdbx_strand_id
1 'polypeptide(L)'
;MKEDLSVVLVSNRGPVSFVQSDGNFQTQRGAGGLSGALDWAARQLGEHSIWIASAISSDDKEAMETGATEDLPEELGYRVRLLDIDAGVYDQYYDAVSNRMLWFANHCLWDELHIESFGQRELDAWNNGYEPVNKRFAKVASECFEQDALVLFQDYHLATAPGHLRKAHPGQAILH
;
A
#
# COMPACT_ATOMS: atom_id res chain seq x y z
N MET A 1 -6.15 31.95 -4.48
CA MET A 1 -5.55 31.02 -3.56
C MET A 1 -5.64 29.65 -4.22
N LYS A 2 -4.55 28.98 -4.58
CA LYS A 2 -4.56 27.54 -4.82
C LYS A 2 -4.74 26.94 -3.43
N GLU A 3 -5.87 26.31 -3.17
CA GLU A 3 -6.00 25.42 -2.03
C GLU A 3 -4.94 24.35 -2.23
N ASP A 4 -4.05 24.19 -1.27
CA ASP A 4 -2.99 23.19 -1.33
C ASP A 4 -3.64 21.81 -1.24
N LEU A 5 -3.78 21.14 -2.37
CA LEU A 5 -4.39 19.83 -2.48
C LEU A 5 -3.56 18.83 -1.66
N SER A 6 -4.14 18.30 -0.59
CA SER A 6 -3.54 17.20 0.16
C SER A 6 -3.81 15.87 -0.55
N VAL A 7 -2.79 15.02 -0.68
CA VAL A 7 -2.90 13.72 -1.38
C VAL A 7 -2.40 12.59 -0.50
N VAL A 8 -3.22 11.56 -0.36
CA VAL A 8 -2.87 10.30 0.29
C VAL A 8 -2.67 9.22 -0.77
N LEU A 9 -1.43 8.82 -1.00
CA LEU A 9 -1.08 7.71 -1.89
C LEU A 9 -1.12 6.41 -1.08
N VAL A 10 -1.76 5.38 -1.61
CA VAL A 10 -1.89 4.09 -0.94
C VAL A 10 -1.55 2.98 -1.92
N SER A 11 -0.53 2.19 -1.63
CA SER A 11 -0.11 1.06 -2.46
C SER A 11 0.46 -0.07 -1.60
N ASN A 12 0.56 -1.28 -2.16
CA ASN A 12 1.18 -2.38 -1.44
C ASN A 12 2.69 -2.12 -1.23
N ARG A 13 3.41 -1.70 -2.28
CA ARG A 13 4.84 -1.38 -2.19
C ARG A 13 5.04 0.12 -2.01
N GLY A 14 5.95 0.47 -1.10
CA GLY A 14 6.34 1.85 -0.83
C GLY A 14 7.36 2.41 -1.81
N PRO A 15 7.74 3.69 -1.61
CA PRO A 15 8.78 4.36 -2.41
C PRO A 15 10.18 3.79 -2.15
N VAL A 16 10.40 3.28 -0.96
CA VAL A 16 11.66 2.70 -0.50
C VAL A 16 11.40 1.43 0.28
N SER A 17 12.40 0.57 0.37
CA SER A 17 12.55 -0.50 1.35
C SER A 17 13.82 -0.26 2.16
N PHE A 18 13.88 -0.85 3.35
CA PHE A 18 15.05 -0.79 4.20
C PHE A 18 15.92 -2.03 4.01
N VAL A 19 17.23 -1.83 4.12
CA VAL A 19 18.22 -2.90 4.16
C VAL A 19 19.18 -2.59 5.31
N GLN A 20 19.35 -3.53 6.20
CA GLN A 20 20.31 -3.40 7.29
C GLN A 20 21.74 -3.71 6.79
N SER A 21 22.67 -2.78 7.01
CA SER A 21 24.09 -2.93 6.70
C SER A 21 24.93 -2.33 7.81
N ASP A 22 25.85 -3.12 8.37
CA ASP A 22 26.76 -2.71 9.44
C ASP A 22 26.07 -2.05 10.66
N GLY A 23 24.88 -2.54 10.99
CA GLY A 23 24.09 -2.04 12.14
C GLY A 23 23.33 -0.73 11.87
N ASN A 24 23.32 -0.25 10.63
CA ASN A 24 22.54 0.91 10.19
C ASN A 24 21.53 0.52 9.12
N PHE A 25 20.41 1.22 9.06
CA PHE A 25 19.44 1.09 7.96
C PHE A 25 19.84 1.97 6.79
N GLN A 26 19.78 1.42 5.59
CA GLN A 26 19.91 2.13 4.34
C GLN A 26 18.62 1.99 3.55
N THR A 27 18.18 3.06 2.89
CA THR A 27 17.02 3.03 2.03
C THR A 27 17.41 2.55 0.63
N GLN A 28 16.61 1.64 0.08
CA GLN A 28 16.67 1.25 -1.33
C GLN A 28 15.39 1.70 -2.03
N ARG A 29 15.53 2.45 -3.11
CA ARG A 29 14.39 2.88 -3.91
C ARG A 29 13.72 1.70 -4.60
N GLY A 30 12.40 1.69 -4.60
CA GLY A 30 11.61 0.68 -5.29
C GLY A 30 11.92 0.67 -6.80
N ALA A 31 12.24 -0.51 -7.32
CA ALA A 31 12.41 -0.70 -8.75
C ALA A 31 11.04 -0.96 -9.40
N GLY A 32 10.55 -0.01 -10.18
CA GLY A 32 9.30 -0.18 -10.94
C GLY A 32 8.77 1.14 -11.52
N GLY A 33 8.12 1.07 -12.67
CA GLY A 33 7.58 2.25 -13.35
C GLY A 33 6.51 2.96 -12.52
N LEU A 34 5.64 2.21 -11.86
CA LEU A 34 4.58 2.76 -11.02
C LEU A 34 5.16 3.48 -9.79
N SER A 35 6.08 2.82 -9.06
CA SER A 35 6.72 3.42 -7.88
C SER A 35 7.49 4.68 -8.24
N GLY A 36 8.19 4.70 -9.38
CA GLY A 36 8.92 5.88 -9.86
C GLY A 36 7.99 7.05 -10.23
N ALA A 37 6.86 6.77 -10.89
CA ALA A 37 5.89 7.80 -11.26
C ALA A 37 5.22 8.41 -10.02
N LEU A 38 4.86 7.57 -9.05
CA LEU A 38 4.25 8.01 -7.80
C LEU A 38 5.25 8.78 -6.91
N ASP A 39 6.52 8.34 -6.84
CA ASP A 39 7.58 9.06 -6.12
C ASP A 39 7.79 10.47 -6.71
N TRP A 40 7.82 10.56 -8.04
CA TRP A 40 7.90 11.87 -8.70
C TRP A 40 6.71 12.77 -8.33
N ALA A 41 5.49 12.24 -8.40
CA ALA A 41 4.28 12.99 -8.06
C ALA A 41 4.27 13.42 -6.59
N ALA A 42 4.61 12.51 -5.66
CA ALA A 42 4.69 12.81 -4.23
C ALA A 42 5.71 13.92 -3.92
N ARG A 43 6.87 13.91 -4.59
CA ARG A 43 7.89 14.98 -4.46
C ARG A 43 7.39 16.34 -4.93
N GLN A 44 6.56 16.40 -5.99
CA GLN A 44 5.99 17.66 -6.45
C GLN A 44 4.98 18.26 -5.46
N LEU A 45 4.31 17.41 -4.68
CA LEU A 45 3.34 17.78 -3.65
C LEU A 45 4.02 18.08 -2.29
N GLY A 46 5.21 17.53 -2.07
CA GLY A 46 6.00 17.77 -0.85
C GLY A 46 5.24 17.33 0.41
N GLU A 47 5.25 18.18 1.43
CA GLU A 47 4.62 17.95 2.73
C GLU A 47 3.08 17.75 2.66
N HIS A 48 2.45 18.16 1.56
CA HIS A 48 1.01 17.94 1.31
C HIS A 48 0.70 16.50 0.85
N SER A 49 1.71 15.63 0.75
CA SER A 49 1.52 14.22 0.42
C SER A 49 2.00 13.28 1.51
N ILE A 50 1.28 12.17 1.63
CA ILE A 50 1.67 11.02 2.45
C ILE A 50 1.51 9.74 1.64
N TRP A 51 2.52 8.87 1.69
CA TRP A 51 2.46 7.58 1.04
C TRP A 51 2.35 6.46 2.07
N ILE A 52 1.28 5.70 1.99
CA ILE A 52 0.99 4.56 2.86
C ILE A 52 1.33 3.27 2.12
N ALA A 53 2.13 2.41 2.72
CA ALA A 53 2.56 1.14 2.10
C ALA A 53 2.77 0.04 3.15
N SER A 54 2.94 -1.22 2.70
CA SER A 54 3.31 -2.34 3.57
C SER A 54 4.79 -2.28 3.93
N ALA A 55 5.13 -2.61 5.18
CA ALA A 55 6.46 -3.08 5.58
C ALA A 55 6.59 -4.54 5.15
N ILE A 56 7.36 -4.81 4.09
CA ILE A 56 7.37 -6.12 3.43
C ILE A 56 8.46 -7.02 4.02
N SER A 57 9.67 -6.47 4.18
CA SER A 57 10.81 -7.22 4.71
C SER A 57 10.89 -7.19 6.23
N SER A 58 11.71 -8.06 6.81
CA SER A 58 12.08 -7.97 8.23
C SER A 58 12.77 -6.65 8.56
N ASP A 59 13.60 -6.16 7.64
CA ASP A 59 14.34 -4.92 7.82
C ASP A 59 13.40 -3.70 7.78
N ASP A 60 12.33 -3.73 6.95
CA ASP A 60 11.29 -2.69 6.97
C ASP A 60 10.57 -2.64 8.32
N LYS A 61 10.27 -3.80 8.90
CA LYS A 61 9.59 -3.91 10.20
C LYS A 61 10.49 -3.43 11.33
N GLU A 62 11.76 -3.86 11.34
CA GLU A 62 12.75 -3.44 12.33
C GLU A 62 13.03 -1.92 12.22
N ALA A 63 13.09 -1.37 11.00
CA ALA A 63 13.22 0.07 10.79
C ALA A 63 12.03 0.86 11.37
N MET A 64 10.80 0.33 11.28
CA MET A 64 9.65 0.92 11.94
C MET A 64 9.76 0.89 13.47
N GLU A 65 10.18 -0.25 14.05
CA GLU A 65 10.29 -0.44 15.49
C GLU A 65 11.39 0.43 16.11
N THR A 66 12.48 0.65 15.39
CA THR A 66 13.63 1.47 15.84
C THR A 66 13.47 2.96 15.54
N GLY A 67 12.42 3.36 14.83
CA GLY A 67 12.18 4.77 14.46
C GLY A 67 12.97 5.24 13.23
N ALA A 68 13.70 4.36 12.52
CA ALA A 68 14.46 4.73 11.32
C ALA A 68 13.58 5.27 10.18
N THR A 69 12.27 5.05 10.25
CA THR A 69 11.31 5.63 9.29
C THR A 69 11.04 7.11 9.53
N GLU A 70 11.44 7.68 10.67
CA GLU A 70 11.19 9.09 11.01
C GLU A 70 12.02 10.06 10.15
N ASP A 71 13.17 9.62 9.66
CA ASP A 71 14.05 10.41 8.79
C ASP A 71 13.60 10.42 7.31
N LEU A 72 12.67 9.54 6.91
CA LEU A 72 12.20 9.44 5.52
C LEU A 72 11.66 10.76 4.95
N PRO A 73 10.91 11.60 5.68
CA PRO A 73 10.44 12.87 5.15
C PRO A 73 11.56 13.81 4.72
N GLU A 74 12.69 13.84 5.41
CA GLU A 74 13.85 14.66 5.04
C GLU A 74 14.52 14.12 3.78
N GLU A 75 14.64 12.80 3.64
CA GLU A 75 15.23 12.15 2.46
C GLU A 75 14.33 12.26 1.22
N LEU A 76 13.04 11.99 1.37
CA LEU A 76 12.09 11.86 0.26
C LEU A 76 11.42 13.20 -0.11
N GLY A 77 11.27 14.12 0.83
CA GLY A 77 10.54 15.38 0.66
C GLY A 77 9.03 15.25 0.85
N TYR A 78 8.54 14.11 1.33
CA TYR A 78 7.14 13.86 1.66
C TYR A 78 7.02 12.79 2.75
N ARG A 79 5.84 12.66 3.36
CA ARG A 79 5.63 11.73 4.46
C ARG A 79 5.41 10.29 3.96
N VAL A 80 5.92 9.32 4.72
CA VAL A 80 5.69 7.88 4.48
C VAL A 80 5.13 7.24 5.74
N ARG A 81 4.16 6.35 5.59
CA ARG A 81 3.64 5.53 6.67
C ARG A 81 3.62 4.07 6.25
N LEU A 82 4.43 3.26 6.91
CA LEU A 82 4.46 1.83 6.68
C LEU A 82 3.45 1.11 7.59
N LEU A 83 2.89 0.00 7.09
CA LEU A 83 2.02 -0.90 7.82
C LEU A 83 2.73 -2.22 8.03
N ASP A 84 2.94 -2.60 9.28
CA ASP A 84 3.32 -3.97 9.62
C ASP A 84 2.09 -4.87 9.49
N ILE A 85 2.19 -5.89 8.66
CA ILE A 85 1.18 -6.93 8.45
C ILE A 85 1.79 -8.25 8.86
N ASP A 86 1.03 -9.05 9.64
CA ASP A 86 1.45 -10.40 10.00
C ASP A 86 1.82 -11.21 8.75
N ALA A 87 2.90 -11.98 8.81
CA ALA A 87 3.44 -12.68 7.64
C ALA A 87 2.43 -13.66 7.03
N GLY A 88 1.71 -14.42 7.86
CA GLY A 88 0.70 -15.36 7.37
C GLY A 88 -0.51 -14.68 6.74
N VAL A 89 -0.90 -13.50 7.23
CA VAL A 89 -1.94 -12.66 6.64
C VAL A 89 -1.43 -12.04 5.33
N TYR A 90 -0.17 -11.61 5.29
CA TYR A 90 0.44 -11.05 4.09
C TYR A 90 0.54 -12.08 2.95
N ASP A 91 0.94 -13.32 3.24
CA ASP A 91 0.98 -14.41 2.26
C ASP A 91 -0.41 -14.68 1.64
N GLN A 92 -1.45 -14.69 2.48
CA GLN A 92 -2.82 -14.86 1.97
C GLN A 92 -3.26 -13.67 1.09
N TYR A 93 -2.97 -12.45 1.51
CA TYR A 93 -3.28 -11.23 0.79
C TYR A 93 -2.49 -11.11 -0.52
N TYR A 94 -1.17 -11.24 -0.45
CA TYR A 94 -0.28 -10.94 -1.57
C TYR A 94 -0.15 -12.13 -2.53
N ASP A 95 0.25 -13.30 -2.01
CA ASP A 95 0.54 -14.44 -2.88
C ASP A 95 -0.73 -15.17 -3.29
N ALA A 96 -1.60 -15.53 -2.33
CA ALA A 96 -2.76 -16.34 -2.64
C ALA A 96 -3.83 -15.58 -3.43
N VAL A 97 -4.16 -14.34 -3.03
CA VAL A 97 -5.23 -13.58 -3.68
C VAL A 97 -4.68 -12.64 -4.75
N SER A 98 -3.80 -11.71 -4.40
CA SER A 98 -3.38 -10.68 -5.34
C SER A 98 -2.65 -11.25 -6.55
N ASN A 99 -1.56 -11.98 -6.35
CA ASN A 99 -0.73 -12.46 -7.46
C ASN A 99 -1.28 -13.71 -8.13
N ARG A 100 -1.86 -14.64 -7.36
CA ARG A 100 -2.31 -15.90 -7.92
C ARG A 100 -3.72 -15.84 -8.52
N MET A 101 -4.58 -14.94 -8.03
CA MET A 101 -5.96 -14.82 -8.52
C MET A 101 -6.16 -13.54 -9.32
N LEU A 102 -6.00 -12.37 -8.66
CA LEU A 102 -6.36 -11.08 -9.27
C LEU A 102 -5.42 -10.68 -10.40
N TRP A 103 -4.13 -10.96 -10.30
CA TRP A 103 -3.18 -10.68 -11.37
C TRP A 103 -3.56 -11.38 -12.67
N PHE A 104 -3.80 -12.71 -12.61
CA PHE A 104 -4.20 -13.49 -13.78
C PHE A 104 -5.56 -13.05 -14.34
N ALA A 105 -6.50 -12.76 -13.44
CA ALA A 105 -7.81 -12.26 -13.81
C ALA A 105 -7.72 -10.93 -14.59
N ASN A 106 -6.95 -9.97 -14.07
CA ASN A 106 -6.78 -8.66 -14.67
C ASN A 106 -6.03 -8.69 -16.02
N HIS A 107 -5.17 -9.69 -16.22
CA HIS A 107 -4.45 -9.87 -17.47
C HIS A 107 -5.17 -10.79 -18.48
N CYS A 108 -6.41 -11.19 -18.17
CA CYS A 108 -7.21 -12.11 -19.00
C CYS A 108 -6.52 -13.47 -19.26
N LEU A 109 -5.68 -13.91 -18.33
CA LEU A 109 -4.92 -15.17 -18.41
C LEU A 109 -5.64 -16.28 -17.64
N TRP A 110 -6.92 -16.47 -17.92
CA TRP A 110 -7.76 -17.42 -17.20
C TRP A 110 -7.30 -18.88 -17.35
N ASP A 111 -6.79 -19.25 -18.52
CA ASP A 111 -6.30 -20.59 -18.81
C ASP A 111 -4.98 -20.92 -18.08
N GLU A 112 -4.24 -19.89 -17.72
CA GLU A 112 -2.99 -20.00 -16.95
C GLU A 112 -3.23 -19.95 -15.43
N LEU A 113 -4.45 -19.64 -15.02
CA LEU A 113 -4.86 -19.63 -13.63
C LEU A 113 -4.94 -21.09 -13.14
N HIS A 114 -3.87 -21.63 -12.58
CA HIS A 114 -3.74 -23.00 -12.11
C HIS A 114 -4.60 -23.25 -10.83
N ILE A 115 -5.85 -22.84 -10.89
CA ILE A 115 -6.86 -23.06 -9.86
C ILE A 115 -7.95 -23.90 -10.49
N GLU A 116 -7.98 -25.18 -10.15
CA GLU A 116 -8.98 -26.14 -10.68
C GLU A 116 -10.43 -25.74 -10.34
N SER A 117 -10.60 -25.11 -9.20
CA SER A 117 -11.88 -24.54 -8.75
C SER A 117 -11.66 -23.51 -7.64
N PHE A 118 -12.52 -22.48 -7.61
CA PHE A 118 -12.60 -21.60 -6.45
C PHE A 118 -13.32 -22.34 -5.31
N GLY A 119 -12.56 -22.73 -4.31
CA GLY A 119 -13.05 -23.46 -3.16
C GLY A 119 -12.89 -22.73 -1.84
N GLN A 120 -13.01 -23.47 -0.76
CA GLN A 120 -12.93 -22.93 0.60
C GLN A 120 -11.58 -22.26 0.87
N ARG A 121 -10.48 -22.79 0.33
CA ARG A 121 -9.14 -22.25 0.51
C ARG A 121 -9.01 -20.81 -0.05
N GLU A 122 -9.55 -20.56 -1.23
CA GLU A 122 -9.54 -19.26 -1.89
C GLU A 122 -10.44 -18.26 -1.14
N LEU A 123 -11.61 -18.73 -0.67
CA LEU A 123 -12.49 -17.93 0.17
C LEU A 123 -11.86 -17.59 1.53
N ASP A 124 -11.15 -18.54 2.14
CA ASP A 124 -10.46 -18.31 3.41
C ASP A 124 -9.32 -17.28 3.23
N ALA A 125 -8.52 -17.40 2.15
CA ALA A 125 -7.48 -16.43 1.85
C ALA A 125 -8.05 -15.03 1.56
N TRP A 126 -9.19 -14.95 0.89
CA TRP A 126 -9.92 -13.71 0.69
C TRP A 126 -10.38 -13.11 2.02
N ASN A 127 -11.08 -13.89 2.83
CA ASN A 127 -11.73 -13.40 4.06
C ASN A 127 -10.75 -13.12 5.20
N ASN A 128 -9.64 -13.88 5.29
CA ASN A 128 -8.68 -13.77 6.40
C ASN A 128 -7.38 -13.01 6.01
N GLY A 129 -7.13 -12.84 4.72
CA GLY A 129 -5.96 -12.11 4.19
C GLY A 129 -6.37 -10.83 3.47
N TYR A 130 -6.94 -10.96 2.28
CA TYR A 130 -7.16 -9.85 1.37
C TYR A 130 -8.10 -8.76 1.92
N GLU A 131 -9.28 -9.13 2.36
CA GLU A 131 -10.26 -8.19 2.92
C GLU A 131 -9.78 -7.48 4.20
N PRO A 132 -9.21 -8.18 5.20
CA PRO A 132 -8.66 -7.52 6.39
C PRO A 132 -7.54 -6.54 6.09
N VAL A 133 -6.64 -6.88 5.16
CA VAL A 133 -5.55 -6.00 4.76
C VAL A 133 -6.09 -4.75 4.06
N ASN A 134 -6.99 -4.91 3.09
CA ASN A 134 -7.63 -3.78 2.41
C ASN A 134 -8.38 -2.86 3.38
N LYS A 135 -9.10 -3.44 4.34
CA LYS A 135 -9.80 -2.70 5.40
C LYS A 135 -8.81 -1.93 6.30
N ARG A 136 -7.65 -2.53 6.60
CA ARG A 136 -6.60 -1.87 7.38
C ARG A 136 -5.99 -0.70 6.63
N PHE A 137 -5.69 -0.84 5.34
CA PHE A 137 -5.22 0.26 4.50
C PHE A 137 -6.24 1.40 4.44
N ALA A 138 -7.51 1.10 4.23
CA ALA A 138 -8.56 2.11 4.22
C ALA A 138 -8.68 2.85 5.56
N LYS A 139 -8.58 2.12 6.68
CA LYS A 139 -8.57 2.72 8.02
C LYS A 139 -7.38 3.65 8.20
N VAL A 140 -6.17 3.21 7.89
CA VAL A 140 -4.97 4.03 8.04
C VAL A 140 -5.01 5.24 7.10
N ALA A 141 -5.52 5.07 5.87
CA ALA A 141 -5.73 6.20 4.97
C ALA A 141 -6.68 7.23 5.60
N SER A 142 -7.76 6.80 6.24
CA SER A 142 -8.71 7.71 6.91
C SER A 142 -8.12 8.49 8.09
N GLU A 143 -7.04 8.01 8.68
CA GLU A 143 -6.32 8.68 9.77
C GLU A 143 -5.29 9.70 9.25
N CYS A 144 -4.98 9.70 7.95
CA CYS A 144 -3.88 10.46 7.35
C CYS A 144 -4.32 11.70 6.58
N PHE A 145 -5.62 11.94 6.41
CA PHE A 145 -6.11 13.11 5.69
C PHE A 145 -7.07 13.95 6.54
N GLU A 146 -7.06 15.25 6.25
CA GLU A 146 -8.09 16.19 6.65
C GLU A 146 -9.18 16.30 5.57
N GLN A 147 -10.20 17.14 5.78
CA GLN A 147 -11.23 17.40 4.77
C GLN A 147 -10.58 17.90 3.47
N ASP A 148 -11.12 17.46 2.32
CA ASP A 148 -10.70 17.86 0.97
C ASP A 148 -9.41 17.24 0.42
N ALA A 149 -8.87 16.19 1.03
CA ALA A 149 -7.78 15.41 0.45
C ALA A 149 -8.25 14.54 -0.71
N LEU A 150 -7.35 14.23 -1.64
CA LEU A 150 -7.52 13.16 -2.62
C LEU A 150 -6.86 11.88 -2.11
N VAL A 151 -7.60 10.78 -2.00
CA VAL A 151 -7.04 9.46 -1.66
C VAL A 151 -6.93 8.62 -2.91
N LEU A 152 -5.70 8.21 -3.24
CA LEU A 152 -5.37 7.46 -4.44
C LEU A 152 -4.90 6.05 -4.05
N PHE A 153 -5.76 5.05 -4.23
CA PHE A 153 -5.41 3.65 -4.08
C PHE A 153 -4.82 3.10 -5.38
N GLN A 154 -3.74 2.35 -5.26
CA GLN A 154 -3.04 1.83 -6.41
C GLN A 154 -3.14 0.31 -6.51
N ASP A 155 -3.51 -0.14 -7.73
CA ASP A 155 -3.39 -1.50 -8.17
C ASP A 155 -4.43 -2.48 -7.53
N TYR A 156 -4.60 -3.64 -8.16
CA TYR A 156 -5.52 -4.73 -7.76
C TYR A 156 -5.25 -5.26 -6.34
N HIS A 157 -4.08 -5.01 -5.78
CA HIS A 157 -3.78 -5.33 -4.39
C HIS A 157 -4.76 -4.66 -3.41
N LEU A 158 -5.27 -3.50 -3.74
CA LEU A 158 -6.13 -2.70 -2.88
C LEU A 158 -7.54 -2.48 -3.45
N ALA A 159 -8.03 -3.41 -4.28
CA ALA A 159 -9.28 -3.20 -5.02
C ALA A 159 -10.53 -3.02 -4.13
N THR A 160 -10.55 -3.52 -2.90
CA THR A 160 -11.69 -3.33 -1.98
C THR A 160 -11.50 -2.17 -0.98
N ALA A 161 -10.28 -1.67 -0.81
CA ALA A 161 -9.97 -0.56 0.10
C ALA A 161 -10.76 0.73 -0.20
N PRO A 162 -10.94 1.16 -1.46
CA PRO A 162 -11.79 2.32 -1.79
C PRO A 162 -13.22 2.18 -1.27
N GLY A 163 -13.80 0.98 -1.36
CA GLY A 163 -15.14 0.69 -0.86
C GLY A 163 -15.25 0.79 0.66
N HIS A 164 -14.22 0.35 1.39
CA HIS A 164 -14.15 0.50 2.85
C HIS A 164 -14.03 1.98 3.26
N LEU A 165 -13.17 2.73 2.57
CA LEU A 165 -13.02 4.16 2.84
C LEU A 165 -14.31 4.93 2.52
N ARG A 166 -14.96 4.64 1.39
CA ARG A 166 -16.23 5.26 0.99
C ARG A 166 -17.35 5.07 2.01
N LYS A 167 -17.42 3.89 2.64
CA LYS A 167 -18.41 3.61 3.70
C LYS A 167 -18.17 4.48 4.94
N ALA A 168 -16.92 4.71 5.31
CA ALA A 168 -16.55 5.53 6.47
C ALA A 168 -16.64 7.03 6.15
N HIS A 169 -16.30 7.44 4.93
CA HIS A 169 -16.21 8.83 4.48
C HIS A 169 -16.93 9.01 3.13
N PRO A 170 -18.28 9.15 3.13
CA PRO A 170 -19.07 9.17 1.89
C PRO A 170 -18.74 10.30 0.92
N GLY A 171 -18.27 11.46 1.44
CA GLY A 171 -17.92 12.64 0.65
C GLY A 171 -16.47 12.68 0.14
N GLN A 172 -15.62 11.75 0.57
CA GLN A 172 -14.19 11.80 0.26
C GLN A 172 -13.92 11.60 -1.23
N ALA A 173 -13.00 12.41 -1.81
CA ALA A 173 -12.47 12.17 -3.14
C ALA A 173 -11.55 10.95 -3.14
N ILE A 174 -11.89 9.94 -3.92
CA ILE A 174 -11.17 8.66 -4.00
C ILE A 174 -10.95 8.32 -5.46
N LEU A 175 -9.71 7.96 -5.82
CA LEU A 175 -9.34 7.36 -7.09
C LEU A 175 -8.77 5.95 -6.85
N HIS A 176 -8.98 5.05 -7.85
CA HIS A 176 -8.41 3.70 -7.89
C HIS A 176 -8.09 3.32 -9.33
#